data_a0c3d76fa39abd367a8b01d654929d7b
#
_entry.id   a0c3d76fa39abd367a8b01d654929d7b
#
_cell.length_a   1.000
_cell.length_b   1.000
_cell.length_c   1.000
_cell.angle_alpha   90.00
_cell.angle_beta   90.00
_cell.angle_gamma   90.00
#
_symmetry.space_group_name_H-M   'P 1'
#
loop_
_entity.id
_entity.type
_entity.pdbx_description
1 polymer ?
#
loop_
_entity_poly.entity_id
_entity_poly.type
_entity_poly.pdbx_seq_one_letter_code
_entity_poly.pdbx_strand_id
1 'polypeptide(L)'
;MKFSQNSVWENNKFSEEKREEMLKIEKNYDVVIIGAGHAGCEAALASARLGLDTIVFTVSVDSIALMPCNPNIGGSSKGHLVREIDALGGQMGINIDKTFIQSKMLNKSKGPAVHSLRAQADKVNYSMEMRKTLQNTEHLTIRQAEVAEIITVPANSADGETAAVEKKDGQMVEINGELQKITGV
;
A
#
# COMPACT_ATOMS: atom_id res chain seq x y z
N MET A 1 50.28 -2.20 -18.62
CA MET A 1 48.96 -2.64 -19.12
C MET A 1 47.92 -1.69 -18.52
N LYS A 2 47.42 -0.73 -19.28
CA LYS A 2 46.35 0.17 -18.85
C LYS A 2 45.01 -0.43 -19.31
N PHE A 3 44.17 -0.84 -18.39
CA PHE A 3 42.80 -1.22 -18.72
C PHE A 3 41.99 0.07 -18.96
N SER A 4 41.57 0.27 -20.20
CA SER A 4 40.61 1.31 -20.60
C SER A 4 39.21 0.85 -20.17
N GLN A 5 38.66 1.50 -19.15
CA GLN A 5 37.28 1.29 -18.67
C GLN A 5 36.28 2.21 -19.38
N ASN A 6 36.43 2.48 -20.65
CA ASN A 6 35.49 3.33 -21.39
C ASN A 6 35.06 2.64 -22.67
N SER A 7 34.08 1.76 -22.65
CA SER A 7 33.38 1.43 -23.91
C SER A 7 32.11 0.59 -23.78
N VAL A 8 31.59 0.25 -22.60
CA VAL A 8 30.38 -0.59 -22.52
C VAL A 8 29.13 0.21 -22.16
N TRP A 9 29.28 1.42 -21.60
CA TRP A 9 28.12 2.21 -21.13
C TRP A 9 27.68 3.34 -22.07
N GLU A 10 28.44 3.65 -23.10
CA GLU A 10 28.14 4.78 -24.01
C GLU A 10 27.21 4.43 -25.19
N ASN A 11 26.93 3.17 -25.45
CA ASN A 11 26.12 2.75 -26.61
C ASN A 11 24.65 2.46 -26.31
N ASN A 12 24.15 2.72 -25.12
CA ASN A 12 22.73 2.64 -24.79
C ASN A 12 22.15 4.03 -24.45
N LYS A 13 22.38 4.99 -25.32
CA LYS A 13 21.57 6.22 -25.34
C LYS A 13 20.17 5.85 -25.86
N PHE A 14 19.35 5.28 -25.00
CA PHE A 14 17.92 5.51 -25.12
C PHE A 14 17.73 7.02 -25.05
N SER A 15 17.13 7.62 -26.06
CA SER A 15 16.77 9.04 -26.02
C SER A 15 15.96 9.29 -24.73
N GLU A 16 16.12 10.46 -24.13
CA GLU A 16 15.36 10.83 -22.93
C GLU A 16 13.87 10.60 -23.13
N GLU A 17 13.35 10.91 -24.34
CA GLU A 17 11.97 10.61 -24.75
C GLU A 17 11.58 9.12 -24.61
N LYS A 18 12.44 8.19 -25.05
CA LYS A 18 12.20 6.75 -24.87
C LYS A 18 12.29 6.29 -23.41
N ARG A 19 13.10 6.96 -22.60
CA ARG A 19 13.14 6.72 -21.14
C ARG A 19 11.87 7.22 -20.47
N GLU A 20 11.40 8.40 -20.85
CA GLU A 20 10.13 8.94 -20.35
C GLU A 20 8.93 8.09 -20.79
N GLU A 21 8.92 7.62 -22.02
CA GLU A 21 7.87 6.74 -22.56
C GLU A 21 7.87 5.35 -21.86
N MET A 22 9.03 4.79 -21.55
CA MET A 22 9.14 3.53 -20.79
C MET A 22 8.77 3.67 -19.30
N LEU A 23 8.81 4.88 -18.75
CA LEU A 23 8.49 5.15 -17.34
C LEU A 23 7.04 5.57 -17.13
N LYS A 24 6.32 5.93 -18.20
CA LYS A 24 4.88 6.21 -18.10
C LYS A 24 4.12 4.94 -17.83
N ILE A 25 3.52 4.87 -16.65
CA ILE A 25 2.51 3.86 -16.35
C ILE A 25 1.20 4.40 -16.91
N GLU A 26 0.90 4.09 -18.16
CA GLU A 26 -0.34 4.49 -18.83
C GLU A 26 -1.54 3.59 -18.45
N LYS A 27 -1.60 3.16 -17.20
CA LYS A 27 -2.74 2.41 -16.71
C LYS A 27 -3.50 3.26 -15.70
N ASN A 28 -4.79 3.42 -15.93
CA ASN A 28 -5.69 4.01 -14.94
C ASN A 28 -5.97 3.00 -13.83
N TYR A 29 -5.95 3.47 -12.60
CA TYR A 29 -6.31 2.71 -11.42
C TYR A 29 -7.47 3.39 -10.71
N ASP A 30 -8.36 2.60 -10.14
CA ASP A 30 -9.48 3.11 -9.34
C ASP A 30 -8.99 3.61 -7.99
N VAL A 31 -7.97 2.96 -7.43
CA VAL A 31 -7.41 3.29 -6.12
C VAL A 31 -5.89 3.29 -6.15
N VAL A 32 -5.31 4.37 -5.65
CA VAL A 32 -3.87 4.53 -5.47
C VAL A 32 -3.56 4.61 -3.98
N ILE A 33 -2.63 3.76 -3.51
CA ILE A 33 -2.23 3.70 -2.11
C ILE A 33 -0.76 4.05 -1.99
N ILE A 34 -0.44 5.02 -1.17
CA ILE A 34 0.92 5.47 -0.90
C ILE A 34 1.39 4.91 0.43
N GLY A 35 2.36 3.99 0.35
CA GLY A 35 2.95 3.31 1.49
C GLY A 35 2.32 1.95 1.80
N ALA A 36 3.15 0.90 1.82
CA ALA A 36 2.77 -0.47 2.13
C ALA A 36 3.06 -0.88 3.59
N GLY A 37 2.79 0.02 4.54
CA GLY A 37 2.69 -0.32 5.96
C GLY A 37 1.43 -1.15 6.24
N HIS A 38 1.16 -1.47 7.52
CA HIS A 38 -0.02 -2.28 7.86
C HIS A 38 -1.34 -1.70 7.33
N ALA A 39 -1.54 -0.39 7.49
CA ALA A 39 -2.75 0.29 7.01
C ALA A 39 -2.85 0.26 5.47
N GLY A 40 -1.73 0.50 4.77
CA GLY A 40 -1.70 0.43 3.31
C GLY A 40 -1.95 -0.97 2.77
N CYS A 41 -1.43 -2.01 3.43
CA CYS A 41 -1.71 -3.39 3.07
C CYS A 41 -3.19 -3.74 3.22
N GLU A 42 -3.82 -3.34 4.32
CA GLU A 42 -5.25 -3.57 4.55
C GLU A 42 -6.12 -2.80 3.53
N ALA A 43 -5.80 -1.53 3.27
CA ALA A 43 -6.49 -0.74 2.27
C ALA A 43 -6.36 -1.34 0.86
N ALA A 44 -5.15 -1.78 0.48
CA ALA A 44 -4.89 -2.40 -0.81
C ALA A 44 -5.70 -3.69 -1.01
N LEU A 45 -5.69 -4.57 0.00
CA LEU A 45 -6.43 -5.83 -0.04
C LEU A 45 -7.94 -5.60 -0.04
N ALA A 46 -8.43 -4.64 0.74
CA ALA A 46 -9.85 -4.32 0.78
C ALA A 46 -10.33 -3.80 -0.58
N SER A 47 -9.64 -2.85 -1.17
CA SER A 47 -9.98 -2.28 -2.49
C SER A 47 -9.94 -3.34 -3.59
N ALA A 48 -8.87 -4.13 -3.65
CA ALA A 48 -8.71 -5.18 -4.66
C ALA A 48 -9.78 -6.28 -4.53
N ARG A 49 -10.15 -6.68 -3.31
CA ARG A 49 -11.22 -7.66 -3.05
C ARG A 49 -12.60 -7.15 -3.44
N LEU A 50 -12.80 -5.84 -3.50
CA LEU A 50 -14.01 -5.23 -4.06
C LEU A 50 -14.00 -5.19 -5.59
N GLY A 51 -12.95 -5.68 -6.23
CA GLY A 51 -12.81 -5.71 -7.69
C GLY A 51 -12.30 -4.40 -8.29
N LEU A 52 -11.75 -3.49 -7.47
CA LEU A 52 -11.19 -2.24 -7.92
C LEU A 52 -9.73 -2.43 -8.35
N ASP A 53 -9.37 -1.94 -9.54
CA ASP A 53 -7.98 -1.91 -9.98
C ASP A 53 -7.17 -1.00 -9.06
N THR A 54 -6.33 -1.61 -8.25
CA THR A 54 -5.61 -0.96 -7.15
C THR A 54 -4.11 -1.00 -7.38
N ILE A 55 -3.42 0.11 -7.13
CA ILE A 55 -1.96 0.15 -7.10
C ILE A 55 -1.48 0.62 -5.71
N VAL A 56 -0.44 -0.04 -5.20
CA VAL A 56 0.24 0.37 -3.97
C VAL A 56 1.70 0.70 -4.26
N PHE A 57 2.10 1.90 -3.87
CA PHE A 57 3.49 2.35 -3.94
C PHE A 57 4.19 2.11 -2.61
N THR A 58 5.43 1.64 -2.68
CA THR A 58 6.29 1.49 -1.51
C THR A 58 7.73 1.80 -1.87
N VAL A 59 8.46 2.43 -0.96
CA VAL A 59 9.89 2.74 -1.16
C VAL A 59 10.72 1.45 -1.27
N SER A 60 10.31 0.40 -0.54
CA SER A 60 10.95 -0.91 -0.62
C SER A 60 9.93 -2.01 -0.45
N VAL A 61 9.92 -2.99 -1.35
CA VAL A 61 9.07 -4.18 -1.24
C VAL A 61 9.46 -5.07 -0.05
N ASP A 62 10.69 -4.97 0.42
CA ASP A 62 11.16 -5.71 1.60
C ASP A 62 10.68 -5.09 2.92
N SER A 63 10.15 -3.86 2.88
CA SER A 63 9.57 -3.18 4.03
C SER A 63 8.05 -3.30 4.13
N ILE A 64 7.42 -4.08 3.25
CA ILE A 64 5.96 -4.32 3.31
C ILE A 64 5.59 -4.93 4.66
N ALA A 65 4.61 -4.32 5.33
CA ALA A 65 4.11 -4.72 6.65
C ALA A 65 5.23 -4.90 7.69
N LEU A 66 6.30 -4.10 7.60
CA LEU A 66 7.45 -4.18 8.50
C LEU A 66 7.03 -3.88 9.94
N MET A 67 7.58 -4.68 10.87
CA MET A 67 7.45 -4.50 12.32
C MET A 67 8.78 -4.01 12.91
N PRO A 68 9.08 -2.70 12.90
CA PRO A 68 10.41 -2.20 13.27
C PRO A 68 10.70 -2.31 14.77
N CYS A 69 9.67 -2.26 15.60
CA CYS A 69 9.80 -2.36 17.05
C CYS A 69 9.51 -3.78 17.56
N ASN A 70 8.67 -3.91 18.59
CA ASN A 70 8.23 -5.19 19.11
C ASN A 70 7.24 -5.84 18.14
N PRO A 71 7.56 -7.01 17.58
CA PRO A 71 6.71 -7.67 16.59
C PRO A 71 5.51 -8.35 17.26
N ASN A 72 4.61 -7.57 17.80
CA ASN A 72 3.42 -8.05 18.50
C ASN A 72 2.14 -7.52 17.83
N ILE A 73 1.20 -8.40 17.63
CA ILE A 73 -0.17 -8.09 17.23
C ILE A 73 -1.11 -8.33 18.42
N GLY A 74 -2.03 -7.40 18.64
CA GLY A 74 -2.96 -7.45 19.75
C GLY A 74 -2.44 -6.79 21.04
N GLY A 75 -2.94 -7.25 22.19
CA GLY A 75 -2.66 -6.65 23.50
C GLY A 75 -3.78 -5.76 24.02
N SER A 76 -3.59 -5.16 25.20
CA SER A 76 -4.67 -4.55 25.99
C SER A 76 -5.47 -3.43 25.30
N SER A 77 -4.87 -2.70 24.37
CA SER A 77 -5.56 -1.60 23.67
C SER A 77 -5.70 -1.84 22.16
N LYS A 78 -4.98 -2.82 21.62
CA LYS A 78 -4.89 -3.07 20.18
C LYS A 78 -5.66 -4.32 19.75
N GLY A 79 -5.89 -5.27 20.65
CA GLY A 79 -6.53 -6.53 20.35
C GLY A 79 -7.96 -6.39 19.86
N HIS A 80 -8.69 -5.38 20.33
CA HIS A 80 -10.05 -5.07 19.87
C HIS A 80 -10.05 -4.61 18.43
N LEU A 81 -9.16 -3.67 18.07
CA LEU A 81 -9.02 -3.16 16.72
C LEU A 81 -8.65 -4.26 15.72
N VAL A 82 -7.74 -5.17 16.10
CA VAL A 82 -7.37 -6.31 15.24
C VAL A 82 -8.58 -7.21 14.98
N ARG A 83 -9.42 -7.47 16.00
CA ARG A 83 -10.63 -8.25 15.83
C ARG A 83 -11.69 -7.57 14.97
N GLU A 84 -11.81 -6.25 15.08
CA GLU A 84 -12.72 -5.46 14.25
C GLU A 84 -12.28 -5.51 12.79
N ILE A 85 -10.97 -5.35 12.52
CA ILE A 85 -10.39 -5.49 11.17
C ILE A 85 -10.62 -6.91 10.64
N ASP A 86 -10.38 -7.93 11.45
CA ASP A 86 -10.58 -9.34 11.09
C ASP A 86 -12.06 -9.64 10.78
N ALA A 87 -12.99 -9.13 11.57
CA ALA A 87 -14.42 -9.26 11.35
C ALA A 87 -14.90 -8.62 10.03
N LEU A 88 -14.17 -7.60 9.55
CA LEU A 88 -14.41 -6.96 8.24
C LEU A 88 -13.68 -7.65 7.08
N GLY A 89 -13.03 -8.78 7.35
CA GLY A 89 -12.27 -9.53 6.33
C GLY A 89 -10.84 -9.04 6.13
N GLY A 90 -10.27 -8.35 7.12
CA GLY A 90 -8.88 -7.88 7.07
C GLY A 90 -7.87 -9.02 7.12
N GLN A 91 -6.64 -8.70 6.75
CA GLN A 91 -5.57 -9.68 6.57
C GLN A 91 -4.67 -9.85 7.80
N MET A 92 -4.62 -8.83 8.66
CA MET A 92 -3.68 -8.80 9.79
C MET A 92 -3.86 -9.99 10.75
N GLY A 93 -5.12 -10.35 11.07
CA GLY A 93 -5.44 -11.51 11.91
C GLY A 93 -4.99 -12.81 11.28
N ILE A 94 -5.33 -13.01 10.01
CA ILE A 94 -4.94 -14.20 9.25
C ILE A 94 -3.41 -14.31 9.13
N ASN A 95 -2.74 -13.18 8.91
CA ASN A 95 -1.30 -13.16 8.73
C ASN A 95 -0.55 -13.50 10.03
N ILE A 96 -1.02 -12.96 11.17
CA ILE A 96 -0.40 -13.29 12.45
C ILE A 96 -0.63 -14.75 12.84
N ASP A 97 -1.79 -15.31 12.54
CA ASP A 97 -2.10 -16.71 12.85
C ASP A 97 -1.18 -17.69 12.11
N LYS A 98 -0.65 -17.29 10.95
CA LYS A 98 0.33 -18.09 10.20
C LYS A 98 1.78 -17.91 10.69
N THR A 99 2.07 -16.80 11.38
CA THR A 99 3.46 -16.36 11.62
C THR A 99 3.79 -16.08 13.07
N PHE A 100 2.88 -16.39 14.00
CA PHE A 100 3.16 -16.17 15.42
C PHE A 100 4.16 -17.20 15.96
N ILE A 101 5.05 -16.72 16.85
CA ILE A 101 5.99 -17.55 17.60
C ILE A 101 5.37 -17.91 18.95
N GLN A 102 4.66 -16.97 19.56
CA GLN A 102 4.03 -17.13 20.87
C GLN A 102 2.71 -16.36 20.91
N SER A 103 1.70 -17.01 21.48
CA SER A 103 0.41 -16.37 21.79
C SER A 103 0.17 -16.43 23.29
N LYS A 104 -0.20 -15.29 23.90
CA LYS A 104 -0.41 -15.18 25.33
C LYS A 104 -1.62 -14.32 25.66
N MET A 105 -2.49 -14.82 26.53
CA MET A 105 -3.56 -14.02 27.13
C MET A 105 -2.99 -13.15 28.25
N LEU A 106 -3.14 -11.84 28.11
CA LEU A 106 -2.74 -10.84 29.11
C LEU A 106 -3.88 -10.59 30.10
N ASN A 107 -3.54 -10.05 31.26
CA ASN A 107 -4.48 -9.59 32.29
C ASN A 107 -5.42 -10.67 32.87
N LYS A 108 -5.03 -11.95 32.82
CA LYS A 108 -5.86 -13.06 33.33
C LYS A 108 -6.31 -12.88 34.79
N SER A 109 -5.50 -12.21 35.62
CA SER A 109 -5.79 -11.94 37.00
C SER A 109 -6.74 -10.77 37.25
N LYS A 110 -7.08 -9.99 36.19
CA LYS A 110 -7.85 -8.75 36.33
C LYS A 110 -9.30 -8.86 35.86
N GLY A 111 -9.75 -10.07 35.58
CA GLY A 111 -11.11 -10.37 35.13
C GLY A 111 -11.30 -10.36 33.60
N PRO A 112 -12.40 -10.97 33.12
CA PRO A 112 -12.61 -11.24 31.69
C PRO A 112 -12.68 -9.98 30.82
N ALA A 113 -13.21 -8.89 31.36
CA ALA A 113 -13.39 -7.64 30.58
C ALA A 113 -12.08 -7.03 30.07
N VAL A 114 -10.94 -7.33 30.71
CA VAL A 114 -9.62 -6.82 30.31
C VAL A 114 -8.69 -7.91 29.77
N HIS A 115 -9.20 -9.10 29.56
CA HIS A 115 -8.44 -10.19 28.90
C HIS A 115 -8.09 -9.77 27.48
N SER A 116 -6.83 -9.84 27.13
CA SER A 116 -6.35 -9.38 25.84
C SER A 116 -5.35 -10.38 25.27
N LEU A 117 -5.66 -10.91 24.10
CA LEU A 117 -4.74 -11.78 23.38
C LEU A 117 -3.63 -10.94 22.75
N ARG A 118 -2.40 -11.38 22.95
CA ARG A 118 -1.22 -10.84 22.28
C ARG A 118 -0.44 -11.96 21.64
N ALA A 119 -0.22 -11.83 20.35
CA ALA A 119 0.63 -12.73 19.57
C ALA A 119 1.96 -12.05 19.24
N GLN A 120 3.06 -12.73 19.50
CA GLN A 120 4.38 -12.32 19.06
C GLN A 120 4.65 -12.95 17.70
N ALA A 121 4.96 -12.12 16.71
CA ALA A 121 5.24 -12.55 15.35
C ALA A 121 6.72 -12.88 15.14
N ASP A 122 6.99 -13.83 14.27
CA ASP A 122 8.22 -13.82 13.49
C ASP A 122 8.10 -12.68 12.48
N LYS A 123 8.81 -11.57 12.72
CA LYS A 123 8.66 -10.34 11.93
C LYS A 123 9.07 -10.50 10.47
N VAL A 124 10.01 -11.38 10.17
CA VAL A 124 10.48 -11.66 8.81
C VAL A 124 9.41 -12.46 8.07
N ASN A 125 8.95 -13.55 8.66
CA ASN A 125 7.89 -14.38 8.08
C ASN A 125 6.58 -13.61 7.94
N TYR A 126 6.25 -12.73 8.90
CA TYR A 126 5.05 -11.88 8.82
C TYR A 126 5.09 -10.95 7.59
N SER A 127 6.21 -10.26 7.36
CA SER A 127 6.40 -9.41 6.19
C SER A 127 6.36 -10.21 4.90
N MET A 128 7.04 -11.36 4.86
CA MET A 128 7.05 -12.25 3.68
C MET A 128 5.66 -12.78 3.35
N GLU A 129 4.89 -13.23 4.34
CA GLU A 129 3.53 -13.75 4.13
C GLU A 129 2.57 -12.64 3.65
N MET A 130 2.66 -11.43 4.23
CA MET A 130 1.87 -10.30 3.77
C MET A 130 2.22 -9.93 2.33
N ARG A 131 3.51 -9.86 1.99
CA ARG A 131 3.95 -9.59 0.62
C ARG A 131 3.42 -10.63 -0.36
N LYS A 132 3.52 -11.91 0.01
CA LYS A 132 2.98 -13.00 -0.81
C LYS A 132 1.46 -12.88 -1.02
N THR A 133 0.73 -12.51 0.02
CA THR A 133 -0.72 -12.28 -0.07
C THR A 133 -1.03 -11.15 -1.05
N LEU A 134 -0.36 -10.01 -0.92
CA LEU A 134 -0.55 -8.88 -1.83
C LEU A 134 -0.22 -9.24 -3.28
N GLN A 135 0.90 -9.95 -3.51
CA GLN A 135 1.34 -10.35 -4.85
C GLN A 135 0.39 -11.33 -5.55
N ASN A 136 -0.33 -12.14 -4.78
CA ASN A 136 -1.28 -13.13 -5.30
C ASN A 136 -2.73 -12.64 -5.33
N THR A 137 -2.97 -11.39 -4.96
CA THR A 137 -4.32 -10.81 -4.98
C THR A 137 -4.60 -10.24 -6.37
N GLU A 138 -5.69 -10.66 -6.97
CA GLU A 138 -6.18 -10.11 -8.24
C GLU A 138 -6.49 -8.61 -8.08
N HIS A 139 -6.45 -7.85 -9.17
CA HIS A 139 -6.66 -6.40 -9.19
C HIS A 139 -5.68 -5.58 -8.35
N LEU A 140 -4.56 -6.16 -7.89
CA LEU A 140 -3.57 -5.47 -7.07
C LEU A 140 -2.20 -5.42 -7.75
N THR A 141 -1.70 -4.21 -7.95
CA THR A 141 -0.35 -3.96 -8.47
C THR A 141 0.52 -3.37 -7.38
N ILE A 142 1.73 -3.91 -7.20
CA ILE A 142 2.73 -3.35 -6.28
C ILE A 142 3.81 -2.66 -7.10
N ARG A 143 4.15 -1.43 -6.74
CA ARG A 143 5.24 -0.66 -7.34
C ARG A 143 6.22 -0.20 -6.29
N GLN A 144 7.50 -0.50 -6.52
CA GLN A 144 8.58 0.05 -5.71
C GLN A 144 8.97 1.40 -6.31
N ALA A 145 8.50 2.46 -5.68
CA ALA A 145 8.81 3.83 -6.05
C ALA A 145 8.52 4.76 -4.86
N GLU A 146 9.19 5.90 -4.84
CA GLU A 146 8.87 7.01 -3.95
C GLU A 146 7.88 7.93 -4.67
N VAL A 147 6.75 8.19 -4.03
CA VAL A 147 5.77 9.17 -4.51
C VAL A 147 6.21 10.54 -4.03
N ALA A 148 6.58 11.40 -4.96
CA ALA A 148 7.06 12.76 -4.66
C ALA A 148 5.91 13.76 -4.58
N GLU A 149 4.88 13.59 -5.42
CA GLU A 149 3.80 14.57 -5.55
C GLU A 149 2.50 13.90 -5.99
N ILE A 150 1.36 14.47 -5.59
CA ILE A 150 0.05 14.12 -6.11
C ILE A 150 -0.33 15.17 -7.13
N ILE A 151 -0.51 14.76 -8.38
CA ILE A 151 -0.85 15.67 -9.47
C ILE A 151 -2.35 15.90 -9.48
N THR A 152 -2.74 17.18 -9.39
CA THR A 152 -4.14 17.57 -9.40
C THR A 152 -4.38 18.65 -10.48
N VAL A 153 -5.61 18.72 -10.97
CA VAL A 153 -6.07 19.79 -11.85
C VAL A 153 -7.30 20.46 -11.24
N PRO A 154 -7.49 21.78 -11.44
CA PRO A 154 -8.70 22.47 -10.98
C PRO A 154 -9.94 21.79 -11.56
N ALA A 155 -10.95 21.59 -10.72
CA ALA A 155 -12.20 20.94 -11.12
C ALA A 155 -12.93 21.65 -12.26
N ASN A 156 -12.70 22.97 -12.40
CA ASN A 156 -13.31 23.84 -13.40
C ASN A 156 -12.46 24.03 -14.65
N SER A 157 -11.26 23.43 -14.76
CA SER A 157 -10.48 23.45 -15.99
C SER A 157 -11.04 22.36 -16.92
N ALA A 158 -12.27 22.57 -17.38
CA ALA A 158 -12.79 21.82 -18.50
C ALA A 158 -12.14 22.36 -19.77
N ASP A 159 -11.42 21.54 -20.48
CA ASP A 159 -11.30 21.71 -21.91
C ASP A 159 -12.73 21.66 -22.48
N GLY A 160 -13.37 22.86 -22.60
CA GLY A 160 -14.48 23.19 -23.46
C GLY A 160 -15.77 22.39 -23.46
N GLU A 161 -15.93 21.35 -22.67
CA GLU A 161 -17.17 20.58 -22.57
C GLU A 161 -17.65 20.52 -21.12
N THR A 162 -18.74 21.19 -20.86
CA THR A 162 -19.62 20.92 -19.71
C THR A 162 -20.19 19.52 -19.84
N ALA A 163 -19.36 18.51 -19.71
CA ALA A 163 -19.83 17.17 -19.58
C ALA A 163 -20.47 17.02 -18.21
N ALA A 164 -21.74 16.65 -18.22
CA ALA A 164 -22.44 16.14 -17.06
C ALA A 164 -21.49 15.20 -16.31
N VAL A 165 -21.23 15.48 -15.03
CA VAL A 165 -20.34 14.70 -14.16
C VAL A 165 -20.87 13.26 -14.13
N GLU A 166 -20.45 12.45 -15.07
CA GLU A 166 -20.51 11.02 -14.91
C GLU A 166 -19.50 10.65 -13.84
N LYS A 167 -19.98 10.04 -12.77
CA LYS A 167 -19.28 9.67 -11.52
C LYS A 167 -18.09 8.70 -11.69
N LYS A 168 -17.40 8.69 -12.82
CA LYS A 168 -16.30 7.77 -13.12
C LYS A 168 -14.91 8.36 -13.12
N ASP A 169 -14.75 9.66 -13.02
CA ASP A 169 -13.47 10.30 -13.25
C ASP A 169 -12.91 11.01 -12.02
N GLY A 170 -12.04 10.31 -11.33
CA GLY A 170 -11.10 10.85 -10.35
C GLY A 170 -11.73 11.37 -9.05
N GLN A 171 -11.01 11.18 -7.98
CA GLN A 171 -11.42 11.66 -6.67
C GLN A 171 -11.26 13.18 -6.59
N MET A 172 -12.32 13.88 -6.21
CA MET A 172 -12.29 15.31 -5.94
C MET A 172 -11.75 15.55 -4.54
N VAL A 173 -10.78 16.44 -4.42
CA VAL A 173 -10.15 16.82 -3.15
C VAL A 173 -10.26 18.34 -3.01
N GLU A 174 -10.61 18.82 -1.82
CA GLU A 174 -10.55 20.23 -1.49
C GLU A 174 -9.15 20.58 -1.00
N ILE A 175 -8.45 21.46 -1.74
CA ILE A 175 -7.14 21.97 -1.39
C ILE A 175 -7.25 23.50 -1.32
N ASN A 176 -6.95 24.07 -0.15
CA ASN A 176 -7.03 25.51 0.10
C ASN A 176 -8.40 26.15 -0.23
N GLY A 177 -9.49 25.39 -0.05
CA GLY A 177 -10.84 25.87 -0.36
C GLY A 177 -11.25 25.75 -1.82
N GLU A 178 -10.44 25.15 -2.66
CA GLU A 178 -10.75 24.88 -4.07
C GLU A 178 -10.89 23.37 -4.31
N LEU A 179 -11.92 23.00 -5.07
CA LEU A 179 -12.11 21.61 -5.50
C LEU A 179 -11.11 21.30 -6.62
N GLN A 180 -10.32 20.26 -6.43
CA GLN A 180 -9.34 19.79 -7.39
C GLN A 180 -9.56 18.29 -7.69
N LYS A 181 -9.26 17.90 -8.92
CA LYS A 181 -9.32 16.51 -9.37
C LYS A 181 -7.93 15.89 -9.34
N ILE A 182 -7.79 14.73 -8.71
CA ILE A 182 -6.54 13.95 -8.75
C ILE A 182 -6.43 13.28 -10.12
N THR A 183 -5.32 13.55 -10.82
CA THR A 183 -5.05 13.02 -12.16
C THR A 183 -3.85 12.08 -12.21
N GLY A 184 -3.03 12.07 -11.17
CA GLY A 184 -1.85 11.20 -11.11
C GLY A 184 -1.05 11.32 -9.81
N VAL A 185 -0.02 10.51 -9.71
CA VAL A 185 0.99 10.50 -8.65
C VAL A 185 2.37 10.23 -9.24
#